data_5673d30c2e55359789cc0352e0abca49
#
_entry.id   5673d30c2e55359789cc0352e0abca49
#
_cell.length_a   1.000
_cell.length_b   1.000
_cell.length_c   1.000
_cell.angle_alpha   90.00
_cell.angle_beta   90.00
_cell.angle_gamma   90.00
#
_symmetry.space_group_name_H-M   'P 1'
#
loop_
_entity.id
_entity.type
_entity.pdbx_description
1 polymer ?
#
loop_
_entity_poly.entity_id
_entity_poly.type
_entity_poly.pdbx_seq_one_letter_code
_entity_poly.pdbx_strand_id
1 'polypeptide(L)'
;MIRFITILLFLISVTLFYSVYISPEFFPYIGLITLTIPLLLLINGLFLILLLMAKRKLAILPFLAIILGWNYIGITFQFPKSVDNTEGLSILSYNVALFAYDRNNGDWRENNKNIIKWLQENPADIKCFQEFYQDPTTPARNSIKLLGTEMGYEYTYQIIEGKPRARSYGMAIFSRYPIINEGKVFDTKRNNGVIFADIKIDKDTIRIYNAHLESMSIDSEGLNNLSGLKENYRETLRKLKRGQVTRASQLGILEEHMKNSPYVNILVGDFNDVPYSYTYFKLRRSMRNAFEEAGSGFGFTYNKVLFFLRIDNIFFDEPLKIRKFKTHREVDYSDHYPISAIFDWEKPLRKEIEISEEN
;
A
#
# COMPACT_ATOMS: atom_id res chain seq x y z
N MET A 1 18.87 6.23 38.39
CA MET A 1 17.99 6.84 37.40
C MET A 1 18.25 6.27 35.98
N ILE A 2 19.42 6.45 35.37
CA ILE A 2 19.70 6.03 34.01
C ILE A 2 19.51 4.51 33.78
N ARG A 3 19.92 3.66 34.74
CA ARG A 3 19.73 2.20 34.68
C ARG A 3 18.24 1.84 34.56
N PHE A 4 17.39 2.43 35.38
CA PHE A 4 15.94 2.20 35.36
C PHE A 4 15.34 2.62 34.00
N ILE A 5 15.70 3.82 33.50
CA ILE A 5 15.22 4.36 32.23
C ILE A 5 15.63 3.43 31.08
N THR A 6 16.89 2.96 31.05
CA THR A 6 17.38 2.09 29.97
C THR A 6 16.67 0.73 29.97
N ILE A 7 16.43 0.14 31.14
CA ILE A 7 15.68 -1.13 31.25
C ILE A 7 14.24 -0.94 30.82
N LEU A 8 13.59 0.14 31.29
CA LEU A 8 12.20 0.44 30.92
C LEU A 8 12.07 0.68 29.41
N LEU A 9 12.99 1.45 28.80
CA LEU A 9 13.03 1.68 27.35
C LEU A 9 13.15 0.35 26.59
N PHE A 10 14.04 -0.55 27.03
CA PHE A 10 14.20 -1.87 26.40
C PHE A 10 12.91 -2.69 26.47
N LEU A 11 12.29 -2.79 27.63
CA LEU A 11 11.03 -3.55 27.82
C LEU A 11 9.88 -2.97 26.97
N ILE A 12 9.74 -1.66 26.94
CA ILE A 12 8.75 -0.99 26.08
C ILE A 12 9.04 -1.30 24.62
N SER A 13 10.31 -1.23 24.18
CA SER A 13 10.69 -1.51 22.80
C SER A 13 10.32 -2.92 22.39
N VAL A 14 10.67 -3.92 23.17
CA VAL A 14 10.36 -5.32 22.90
C VAL A 14 8.84 -5.52 22.81
N THR A 15 8.09 -4.99 23.79
CA THR A 15 6.63 -5.12 23.81
C THR A 15 5.99 -4.51 22.55
N LEU A 16 6.45 -3.32 22.15
CA LEU A 16 5.91 -2.61 21.00
C LEU A 16 6.28 -3.27 19.66
N PHE A 17 7.46 -3.86 19.55
CA PHE A 17 7.84 -4.60 18.33
C PHE A 17 6.95 -5.81 18.07
N TYR A 18 6.42 -6.44 19.11
CA TYR A 18 5.47 -7.55 18.93
C TYR A 18 4.01 -7.10 18.81
N SER A 19 3.71 -5.84 19.08
CA SER A 19 2.33 -5.33 19.06
C SER A 19 1.70 -5.31 17.67
N VAL A 20 2.49 -5.26 16.59
CA VAL A 20 2.01 -5.32 15.19
C VAL A 20 1.30 -6.65 14.85
N TYR A 21 1.48 -7.68 15.66
CA TYR A 21 0.83 -8.97 15.49
C TYR A 21 -0.52 -9.08 16.22
N ILE A 22 -0.88 -8.08 17.00
CA ILE A 22 -2.16 -8.02 17.72
C ILE A 22 -3.21 -7.39 16.81
N SER A 23 -4.32 -8.11 16.57
CA SER A 23 -5.41 -7.57 15.76
C SER A 23 -6.05 -6.34 16.40
N PRO A 24 -6.28 -5.26 15.63
CA PRO A 24 -7.07 -4.11 16.07
C PRO A 24 -8.52 -4.47 16.43
N GLU A 25 -9.06 -5.59 15.95
CA GLU A 25 -10.37 -6.08 16.36
C GLU A 25 -10.37 -6.53 17.82
N PHE A 26 -9.25 -7.13 18.28
CA PHE A 26 -9.07 -7.53 19.67
C PHE A 26 -8.69 -6.33 20.56
N PHE A 27 -7.72 -5.50 20.13
CA PHE A 27 -7.30 -4.31 20.88
C PHE A 27 -7.27 -3.09 19.94
N PRO A 28 -8.37 -2.32 19.86
CA PRO A 28 -8.55 -1.25 18.86
C PRO A 28 -7.56 -0.09 18.92
N TYR A 29 -6.79 0.06 20.00
CA TYR A 29 -5.78 1.12 20.13
C TYR A 29 -4.39 0.67 19.69
N ILE A 30 -4.20 -0.61 19.38
CA ILE A 30 -2.89 -1.18 19.08
C ILE A 30 -2.25 -0.48 17.87
N GLY A 31 -3.05 -0.20 16.84
CA GLY A 31 -2.55 0.47 15.64
C GLY A 31 -2.04 1.90 15.87
N LEU A 32 -2.53 2.60 16.91
CA LEU A 32 -1.98 3.90 17.31
C LEU A 32 -0.62 3.73 18.01
N ILE A 33 -0.50 2.67 18.78
CA ILE A 33 0.73 2.36 19.53
C ILE A 33 1.84 1.97 18.55
N THR A 34 1.55 1.17 17.54
CA THR A 34 2.55 0.73 16.55
C THR A 34 3.13 1.88 15.73
N LEU A 35 2.41 2.98 15.54
CA LEU A 35 2.92 4.19 14.89
C LEU A 35 4.14 4.81 15.61
N THR A 36 4.35 4.48 16.88
CA THR A 36 5.50 4.98 17.66
C THR A 36 6.79 4.19 17.44
N ILE A 37 6.75 3.06 16.72
CA ILE A 37 7.90 2.17 16.49
C ILE A 37 9.12 2.90 15.89
N PRO A 38 8.99 3.73 14.82
CA PRO A 38 10.13 4.45 14.27
C PRO A 38 10.80 5.40 15.28
N LEU A 39 9.98 6.11 16.05
CA LEU A 39 10.48 7.01 17.10
C LEU A 39 11.22 6.23 18.18
N LEU A 40 10.69 5.06 18.55
CA LEU A 40 11.30 4.21 19.57
C LEU A 40 12.66 3.65 19.12
N LEU A 41 12.80 3.28 17.85
CA LEU A 41 14.09 2.88 17.26
C LEU A 41 15.09 4.03 17.29
N LEU A 42 14.66 5.25 16.95
CA LEU A 42 15.49 6.45 17.04
C LEU A 42 15.96 6.71 18.48
N ILE A 43 15.04 6.63 19.44
CA ILE A 43 15.38 6.81 20.88
C ILE A 43 16.39 5.76 21.34
N ASN A 44 16.23 4.50 20.96
CA ASN A 44 17.21 3.43 21.27
C ASN A 44 18.58 3.73 20.63
N GLY A 45 18.62 4.23 19.40
CA GLY A 45 19.86 4.66 18.75
C GLY A 45 20.58 5.76 19.50
N LEU A 46 19.84 6.80 19.92
CA LEU A 46 20.41 7.89 20.72
C LEU A 46 20.90 7.40 22.08
N PHE A 47 20.13 6.56 22.78
CA PHE A 47 20.55 5.97 24.06
C PHE A 47 21.80 5.08 23.90
N LEU A 48 21.89 4.31 22.83
CA LEU A 48 23.07 3.51 22.51
C LEU A 48 24.32 4.39 22.40
N ILE A 49 24.25 5.45 21.60
CA ILE A 49 25.37 6.40 21.43
C ILE A 49 25.76 7.03 22.77
N LEU A 50 24.82 7.55 23.53
CA LEU A 50 25.06 8.20 24.83
C LEU A 50 25.70 7.24 25.84
N LEU A 51 25.24 5.99 25.93
CA LEU A 51 25.77 5.00 26.84
C LEU A 51 27.17 4.49 26.44
N LEU A 52 27.45 4.39 25.14
CA LEU A 52 28.76 4.09 24.62
C LEU A 52 29.78 5.19 24.94
N MET A 53 29.40 6.47 24.71
CA MET A 53 30.23 7.61 25.06
C MET A 53 30.54 7.65 26.57
N ALA A 54 29.55 7.33 27.40
CA ALA A 54 29.68 7.22 28.85
C ALA A 54 30.35 5.92 29.32
N LYS A 55 30.82 5.06 28.40
CA LYS A 55 31.48 3.74 28.68
C LYS A 55 30.63 2.85 29.60
N ARG A 56 29.30 2.89 29.47
CA ARG A 56 28.36 2.13 30.30
C ARG A 56 28.02 0.78 29.67
N LYS A 57 28.22 -0.33 30.41
CA LYS A 57 27.85 -1.68 29.96
C LYS A 57 26.35 -1.81 29.63
N LEU A 58 25.49 -0.90 30.15
CA LEU A 58 24.08 -0.82 29.85
C LEU A 58 23.77 -0.54 28.37
N ALA A 59 24.74 -0.10 27.56
CA ALA A 59 24.62 0.09 26.13
C ALA A 59 24.17 -1.20 25.41
N ILE A 60 24.36 -2.37 26.00
CA ILE A 60 23.88 -3.65 25.46
C ILE A 60 22.36 -3.70 25.29
N LEU A 61 21.59 -3.04 26.16
CA LEU A 61 20.13 -3.10 26.08
C LEU A 61 19.55 -2.36 24.85
N PRO A 62 19.88 -1.07 24.59
CA PRO A 62 19.41 -0.43 23.37
C PRO A 62 20.02 -1.06 22.11
N PHE A 63 21.24 -1.63 22.17
CA PHE A 63 21.81 -2.41 21.06
C PHE A 63 20.94 -3.64 20.74
N LEU A 64 20.57 -4.43 21.75
CA LEU A 64 19.68 -5.57 21.57
C LEU A 64 18.29 -5.15 21.07
N ALA A 65 17.74 -4.02 21.56
CA ALA A 65 16.49 -3.48 21.06
C ALA A 65 16.55 -3.15 19.56
N ILE A 66 17.66 -2.56 19.08
CA ILE A 66 17.87 -2.26 17.67
C ILE A 66 17.97 -3.56 16.84
N ILE A 67 18.66 -4.57 17.34
CA ILE A 67 18.75 -5.88 16.66
C ILE A 67 17.36 -6.52 16.55
N LEU A 68 16.59 -6.55 17.64
CA LEU A 68 15.23 -7.09 17.63
C LEU A 68 14.30 -6.29 16.73
N GLY A 69 14.53 -4.96 16.63
CA GLY A 69 13.80 -4.06 15.76
C GLY A 69 14.37 -3.94 14.32
N TRP A 70 15.38 -4.72 13.95
CA TRP A 70 16.07 -4.62 12.65
C TRP A 70 15.11 -4.74 11.46
N ASN A 71 14.12 -5.59 11.59
CA ASN A 71 13.08 -5.77 10.60
C ASN A 71 12.37 -4.44 10.25
N TYR A 72 12.11 -3.59 11.24
CA TYR A 72 11.45 -2.29 11.04
C TYR A 72 12.35 -1.29 10.30
N ILE A 73 13.66 -1.40 10.46
CA ILE A 73 14.61 -0.59 9.69
C ILE A 73 14.54 -1.02 8.21
N GLY A 74 14.57 -2.33 7.95
CA GLY A 74 14.51 -2.88 6.60
C GLY A 74 13.20 -2.57 5.85
N ILE A 75 12.06 -2.56 6.53
CA ILE A 75 10.80 -2.15 5.89
C ILE A 75 10.67 -0.64 5.71
N THR A 76 11.47 0.18 6.43
CA THR A 76 11.42 1.64 6.35
C THR A 76 12.32 2.19 5.25
N PHE A 77 13.49 1.63 5.11
CA PHE A 77 14.52 2.13 4.21
C PHE A 77 15.22 1.00 3.47
N GLN A 78 15.33 1.14 2.16
CA GLN A 78 16.05 0.21 1.30
C GLN A 78 17.24 0.90 0.62
N PHE A 79 18.36 0.22 0.60
CA PHE A 79 19.50 0.64 -0.20
C PHE A 79 19.23 0.35 -1.68
N PRO A 80 19.64 1.26 -2.60
CA PRO A 80 19.49 1.00 -4.03
C PRO A 80 20.15 -0.32 -4.41
N LYS A 81 19.45 -1.15 -5.16
CA LYS A 81 19.99 -2.38 -5.73
C LYS A 81 20.22 -2.18 -7.22
N SER A 82 21.32 -2.69 -7.75
CA SER A 82 21.55 -2.72 -9.20
C SER A 82 20.52 -3.63 -9.86
N VAL A 83 19.97 -3.18 -10.99
CA VAL A 83 18.99 -3.94 -11.76
C VAL A 83 19.58 -4.14 -13.15
N ASP A 84 20.00 -5.37 -13.45
CA ASP A 84 20.67 -5.69 -14.72
C ASP A 84 19.66 -6.00 -15.84
N ASN A 85 18.45 -6.44 -15.50
CA ASN A 85 17.39 -6.76 -16.47
C ASN A 85 16.05 -6.16 -16.03
N THR A 86 15.39 -5.45 -16.94
CA THR A 86 14.06 -4.84 -16.75
C THR A 86 12.98 -5.51 -17.62
N GLU A 87 13.28 -6.66 -18.22
CA GLU A 87 12.29 -7.45 -18.93
C GLU A 87 11.41 -8.21 -17.94
N GLY A 88 10.14 -8.34 -18.26
CA GLY A 88 9.15 -9.03 -17.44
C GLY A 88 7.79 -8.34 -17.44
N LEU A 89 6.87 -8.84 -16.63
CA LEU A 89 5.53 -8.28 -16.47
C LEU A 89 5.59 -6.99 -15.66
N SER A 90 5.24 -5.88 -16.28
CA SER A 90 5.22 -4.56 -15.65
C SER A 90 3.84 -4.20 -15.12
N ILE A 91 3.77 -3.84 -13.83
CA ILE A 91 2.54 -3.48 -13.13
C ILE A 91 2.69 -2.08 -12.56
N LEU A 92 1.66 -1.25 -12.78
CA LEU A 92 1.50 0.09 -12.21
C LEU A 92 0.30 0.10 -11.26
N SER A 93 0.45 0.68 -10.08
CA SER A 93 -0.64 1.02 -9.18
C SER A 93 -0.66 2.52 -8.89
N TYR A 94 -1.84 3.12 -8.96
CA TYR A 94 -1.99 4.56 -8.75
C TYR A 94 -3.38 4.94 -8.23
N ASN A 95 -3.44 5.51 -7.05
CA ASN A 95 -4.61 6.23 -6.60
C ASN A 95 -4.66 7.59 -7.33
N VAL A 96 -5.56 7.71 -8.28
CA VAL A 96 -5.64 8.88 -9.18
C VAL A 96 -6.48 10.03 -8.62
N ALA A 97 -6.97 9.91 -7.39
CA ALA A 97 -7.75 10.94 -6.70
C ALA A 97 -8.81 11.58 -7.61
N LEU A 98 -9.66 10.76 -8.23
CA LEU A 98 -10.71 11.15 -9.19
C LEU A 98 -10.16 11.95 -10.40
N PHE A 99 -8.89 11.78 -10.76
CA PHE A 99 -8.19 12.56 -11.79
C PHE A 99 -8.25 14.08 -11.52
N ALA A 100 -8.29 14.47 -10.25
CA ALA A 100 -8.45 15.85 -9.80
C ALA A 100 -9.76 16.54 -10.24
N TYR A 101 -10.78 15.81 -10.74
CA TYR A 101 -12.03 16.41 -11.20
C TYR A 101 -12.88 17.04 -10.09
N ASP A 102 -12.68 16.65 -8.85
CA ASP A 102 -13.46 17.14 -7.70
C ASP A 102 -12.74 18.24 -6.91
N ARG A 103 -11.58 18.70 -7.37
CA ARG A 103 -10.79 19.71 -6.66
C ARG A 103 -11.12 21.11 -7.15
N ASN A 104 -11.67 21.94 -6.27
CA ASN A 104 -11.95 23.36 -6.50
C ASN A 104 -10.66 24.24 -6.59
N ASN A 105 -9.48 23.68 -6.64
CA ASN A 105 -8.23 24.40 -6.78
C ASN A 105 -7.93 24.71 -8.25
N GLY A 106 -7.46 25.93 -8.55
CA GLY A 106 -7.31 26.50 -9.88
C GLY A 106 -6.62 25.66 -10.95
N ASP A 107 -5.73 24.72 -10.55
CA ASP A 107 -4.90 23.92 -11.46
C ASP A 107 -5.45 22.50 -11.74
N TRP A 108 -6.67 22.18 -11.30
CA TRP A 108 -7.22 20.82 -11.45
C TRP A 108 -7.29 20.35 -12.92
N ARG A 109 -7.55 21.26 -13.87
CA ARG A 109 -7.62 20.91 -15.30
C ARG A 109 -6.26 20.54 -15.88
N GLU A 110 -5.22 21.24 -15.46
CA GLU A 110 -3.85 20.95 -15.86
C GLU A 110 -3.37 19.64 -15.25
N ASN A 111 -3.58 19.44 -13.95
CA ASN A 111 -3.27 18.17 -13.28
C ASN A 111 -3.98 16.99 -13.92
N ASN A 112 -5.28 17.12 -14.23
CA ASN A 112 -6.03 16.08 -14.94
C ASN A 112 -5.39 15.74 -16.29
N LYS A 113 -5.11 16.75 -17.11
CA LYS A 113 -4.45 16.56 -18.41
C LYS A 113 -3.09 15.87 -18.26
N ASN A 114 -2.30 16.26 -17.26
CA ASN A 114 -0.98 15.71 -17.00
C ASN A 114 -1.07 14.26 -16.51
N ILE A 115 -2.02 13.92 -15.62
CA ILE A 115 -2.27 12.54 -15.20
C ILE A 115 -2.60 11.66 -16.41
N ILE A 116 -3.58 12.07 -17.21
CA ILE A 116 -4.03 11.28 -18.38
C ILE A 116 -2.88 11.10 -19.38
N LYS A 117 -2.17 12.17 -19.70
CA LYS A 117 -1.01 12.13 -20.61
C LYS A 117 0.08 11.18 -20.09
N TRP A 118 0.47 11.32 -18.82
CA TRP A 118 1.49 10.45 -18.23
C TRP A 118 1.05 8.97 -18.24
N LEU A 119 -0.22 8.68 -17.96
CA LEU A 119 -0.76 7.32 -18.00
C LEU A 119 -0.80 6.74 -19.41
N GLN A 120 -1.04 7.58 -20.43
CA GLN A 120 -0.97 7.18 -21.84
C GLN A 120 0.46 6.87 -22.29
N GLU A 121 1.43 7.65 -21.83
CA GLU A 121 2.85 7.45 -22.12
C GLU A 121 3.49 6.30 -21.32
N ASN A 122 2.89 5.91 -20.18
CA ASN A 122 3.41 4.86 -19.34
C ASN A 122 3.19 3.47 -19.97
N PRO A 123 4.27 2.67 -20.19
CA PRO A 123 4.21 1.41 -20.95
C PRO A 123 3.78 0.20 -20.13
N ALA A 124 3.36 0.34 -18.86
CA ALA A 124 3.04 -0.80 -18.00
C ALA A 124 2.01 -1.74 -18.64
N ASP A 125 2.25 -3.05 -18.53
CA ASP A 125 1.37 -4.08 -19.08
C ASP A 125 0.04 -4.17 -18.33
N ILE A 126 0.09 -3.96 -17.02
CA ILE A 126 -1.09 -3.95 -16.15
C ILE A 126 -1.11 -2.64 -15.37
N LYS A 127 -2.26 -1.97 -15.35
CA LYS A 127 -2.48 -0.72 -14.60
C LYS A 127 -3.66 -0.88 -13.67
N CYS A 128 -3.44 -0.64 -12.38
CA CYS A 128 -4.44 -0.73 -11.32
C CYS A 128 -4.70 0.66 -10.74
N PHE A 129 -5.96 1.07 -10.77
CA PHE A 129 -6.35 2.41 -10.33
C PHE A 129 -7.34 2.36 -9.18
N GLN A 130 -7.11 3.20 -8.18
CA GLN A 130 -8.04 3.51 -7.10
C GLN A 130 -8.58 4.92 -7.32
N GLU A 131 -9.76 5.20 -6.80
CA GLU A 131 -10.49 6.46 -7.03
C GLU A 131 -10.60 6.82 -8.52
N PHE A 132 -10.86 5.82 -9.35
CA PHE A 132 -10.95 5.96 -10.78
C PHE A 132 -12.29 6.60 -11.18
N TYR A 133 -12.25 7.82 -11.74
CA TYR A 133 -13.43 8.55 -12.23
C TYR A 133 -13.70 8.21 -13.68
N GLN A 134 -14.99 8.04 -14.01
CA GLN A 134 -15.49 7.76 -15.35
C GLN A 134 -16.72 8.59 -15.66
N ASP A 135 -16.73 9.27 -16.80
CA ASP A 135 -17.91 9.95 -17.35
C ASP A 135 -18.01 9.72 -18.87
N PRO A 136 -18.74 8.69 -19.30
CA PRO A 136 -18.85 8.34 -20.71
C PRO A 136 -19.61 9.39 -21.55
N THR A 137 -20.29 10.35 -20.89
CA THR A 137 -21.04 11.41 -21.59
C THR A 137 -20.15 12.58 -22.03
N THR A 138 -18.96 12.67 -21.46
CA THR A 138 -18.00 13.74 -21.74
C THR A 138 -16.71 13.14 -22.31
N PRO A 139 -16.37 13.34 -23.60
CA PRO A 139 -15.19 12.71 -24.23
C PRO A 139 -13.90 12.88 -23.44
N ALA A 140 -13.62 14.08 -22.94
CA ALA A 140 -12.41 14.39 -22.15
C ALA A 140 -12.39 13.74 -20.75
N ARG A 141 -13.51 13.16 -20.29
CA ARG A 141 -13.67 12.49 -18.99
C ARG A 141 -14.03 11.01 -19.11
N ASN A 142 -14.04 10.50 -20.33
CA ASN A 142 -14.23 9.09 -20.59
C ASN A 142 -12.89 8.34 -20.39
N SER A 143 -12.52 8.20 -19.13
CA SER A 143 -11.21 7.66 -18.73
C SER A 143 -11.02 6.22 -19.20
N ILE A 144 -12.06 5.40 -19.23
CA ILE A 144 -12.01 4.04 -19.80
C ILE A 144 -11.65 4.08 -21.28
N LYS A 145 -12.25 4.98 -22.07
CA LYS A 145 -11.92 5.12 -23.47
C LYS A 145 -10.48 5.59 -23.67
N LEU A 146 -10.08 6.65 -22.95
CA LEU A 146 -8.77 7.30 -23.08
C LEU A 146 -7.60 6.41 -22.65
N LEU A 147 -7.78 5.62 -21.59
CA LEU A 147 -6.70 4.82 -20.98
C LEU A 147 -6.80 3.31 -21.29
N GLY A 148 -7.98 2.86 -21.73
CA GLY A 148 -8.23 1.46 -22.05
C GLY A 148 -8.36 1.25 -23.55
N THR A 149 -9.54 1.50 -24.10
CA THR A 149 -9.91 1.13 -25.46
C THR A 149 -8.99 1.78 -26.52
N GLU A 150 -8.66 3.06 -26.38
CA GLU A 150 -7.78 3.77 -27.35
C GLU A 150 -6.32 3.30 -27.26
N MET A 151 -5.92 2.71 -26.13
CA MET A 151 -4.57 2.22 -25.91
C MET A 151 -4.43 0.69 -26.07
N GLY A 152 -5.51 -0.01 -26.47
CA GLY A 152 -5.51 -1.45 -26.67
C GLY A 152 -5.42 -2.28 -25.40
N TYR A 153 -5.91 -1.75 -24.28
CA TYR A 153 -6.04 -2.53 -23.04
C TYR A 153 -7.43 -3.15 -22.94
N GLU A 154 -7.50 -4.39 -22.49
CA GLU A 154 -8.69 -4.94 -21.85
C GLU A 154 -8.83 -4.32 -20.44
N TYR A 155 -10.04 -4.29 -19.91
CA TYR A 155 -10.24 -3.69 -18.59
C TYR A 155 -11.41 -4.32 -17.84
N THR A 156 -11.31 -4.27 -16.50
CA THR A 156 -12.45 -4.38 -15.58
C THR A 156 -12.61 -3.07 -14.82
N TYR A 157 -13.86 -2.62 -14.68
CA TYR A 157 -14.20 -1.43 -13.91
C TYR A 157 -15.37 -1.71 -12.99
N GLN A 158 -15.13 -1.64 -11.69
CA GLN A 158 -16.15 -1.83 -10.66
C GLN A 158 -16.56 -0.47 -10.09
N ILE A 159 -17.81 -0.12 -10.32
CA ILE A 159 -18.41 1.12 -9.80
C ILE A 159 -18.65 0.95 -8.32
N ILE A 160 -18.15 1.90 -7.52
CA ILE A 160 -18.43 2.02 -6.09
C ILE A 160 -19.55 3.03 -5.88
N GLU A 161 -19.50 4.15 -6.60
CA GLU A 161 -20.57 5.17 -6.56
C GLU A 161 -20.86 5.73 -7.94
N GLY A 162 -22.13 6.09 -8.19
CA GLY A 162 -22.59 6.62 -9.47
C GLY A 162 -23.38 5.61 -10.30
N LYS A 163 -23.43 5.81 -11.62
CA LYS A 163 -24.19 4.98 -12.56
C LYS A 163 -23.36 4.60 -13.78
N PRO A 164 -23.53 3.38 -14.35
CA PRO A 164 -22.69 2.87 -15.44
C PRO A 164 -22.65 3.73 -16.72
N ARG A 165 -23.73 4.48 -17.01
CA ARG A 165 -23.86 5.32 -18.22
C ARG A 165 -23.83 6.82 -17.92
N ALA A 166 -23.40 7.19 -16.72
CA ALA A 166 -23.27 8.56 -16.27
C ALA A 166 -21.96 8.69 -15.46
N ARG A 167 -21.83 9.78 -14.72
CA ARG A 167 -20.71 9.95 -13.81
C ARG A 167 -20.66 8.83 -12.78
N SER A 168 -19.51 8.21 -12.66
CA SER A 168 -19.22 7.17 -11.68
C SER A 168 -17.76 7.19 -11.29
N TYR A 169 -17.46 6.64 -10.13
CA TYR A 169 -16.10 6.36 -9.70
C TYR A 169 -16.03 5.03 -8.97
N GLY A 170 -14.83 4.48 -8.95
CA GLY A 170 -14.60 3.16 -8.42
C GLY A 170 -13.15 2.74 -8.55
N MET A 171 -12.98 1.49 -8.92
CA MET A 171 -11.66 0.87 -9.11
C MET A 171 -11.57 0.23 -10.48
N ALA A 172 -10.38 0.28 -11.09
CA ALA A 172 -10.18 -0.30 -12.42
C ALA A 172 -8.87 -1.08 -12.50
N ILE A 173 -8.87 -2.15 -13.31
CA ILE A 173 -7.68 -2.87 -13.73
C ILE A 173 -7.69 -2.86 -15.26
N PHE A 174 -6.60 -2.42 -15.87
CA PHE A 174 -6.35 -2.45 -17.30
C PHE A 174 -5.22 -3.42 -17.59
N SER A 175 -5.34 -4.22 -18.64
CA SER A 175 -4.36 -5.23 -19.02
C SER A 175 -4.13 -5.26 -20.52
N ARG A 176 -2.87 -5.37 -20.94
CA ARG A 176 -2.50 -5.68 -22.33
C ARG A 176 -2.71 -7.16 -22.67
N TYR A 177 -2.90 -7.99 -21.66
CA TYR A 177 -3.16 -9.41 -21.77
C TYR A 177 -4.64 -9.71 -21.54
N PRO A 178 -5.18 -10.81 -22.07
CA PRO A 178 -6.58 -11.18 -21.88
C PRO A 178 -6.97 -11.32 -20.41
N ILE A 179 -8.08 -10.70 -20.04
CA ILE A 179 -8.75 -10.88 -18.76
C ILE A 179 -9.76 -12.03 -18.93
N ILE A 180 -9.48 -13.17 -18.32
CA ILE A 180 -10.31 -14.39 -18.46
C ILE A 180 -11.37 -14.55 -17.37
N ASN A 181 -11.21 -13.82 -16.27
CA ASN A 181 -12.19 -13.77 -15.18
C ASN A 181 -11.94 -12.49 -14.37
N GLU A 182 -13.00 -11.95 -13.78
CA GLU A 182 -12.94 -10.73 -12.99
C GLU A 182 -14.02 -10.70 -11.93
N GLY A 183 -13.84 -9.87 -10.92
CA GLY A 183 -14.86 -9.74 -9.91
C GLY A 183 -14.48 -8.79 -8.78
N LYS A 184 -15.39 -8.75 -7.84
CA LYS A 184 -15.27 -7.97 -6.63
C LYS A 184 -15.12 -8.91 -5.43
N VAL A 185 -14.13 -8.65 -4.59
CA VAL A 185 -13.95 -9.36 -3.32
C VAL A 185 -14.92 -8.80 -2.29
N PHE A 186 -14.90 -7.47 -2.14
CA PHE A 186 -15.88 -6.70 -1.37
C PHE A 186 -15.86 -5.23 -1.81
N ASP A 187 -16.92 -4.51 -1.48
CA ASP A 187 -16.96 -3.04 -1.53
C ASP A 187 -17.59 -2.48 -0.25
N THR A 188 -17.37 -1.21 -0.03
CA THR A 188 -18.03 -0.45 1.03
C THR A 188 -18.73 0.75 0.44
N LYS A 189 -19.71 1.30 1.16
CA LYS A 189 -20.39 2.55 0.76
C LYS A 189 -19.50 3.81 0.82
N ARG A 190 -18.17 3.64 1.04
CA ARG A 190 -17.22 4.72 1.29
C ARG A 190 -16.05 4.74 0.32
N ASN A 191 -16.28 4.30 -0.91
CA ASN A 191 -15.26 4.28 -1.98
C ASN A 191 -14.09 3.32 -1.76
N ASN A 192 -14.20 2.42 -0.80
CA ASN A 192 -13.20 1.40 -0.49
C ASN A 192 -13.68 0.05 -0.99
N GLY A 193 -12.76 -0.81 -1.34
CA GLY A 193 -13.05 -2.15 -1.81
C GLY A 193 -11.81 -2.87 -2.31
N VAL A 194 -12.04 -4.08 -2.77
CA VAL A 194 -11.03 -4.87 -3.49
C VAL A 194 -11.69 -5.53 -4.68
N ILE A 195 -11.07 -5.39 -5.84
CA ILE A 195 -11.43 -6.07 -7.07
C ILE A 195 -10.31 -6.98 -7.51
N PHE A 196 -10.62 -7.96 -8.36
CA PHE A 196 -9.60 -8.83 -8.96
C PHE A 196 -9.83 -9.05 -10.45
N ALA A 197 -8.75 -9.42 -11.14
CA ALA A 197 -8.76 -9.90 -12.50
C ALA A 197 -7.80 -11.08 -12.64
N ASP A 198 -8.24 -12.14 -13.33
CA ASP A 198 -7.39 -13.27 -13.74
C ASP A 198 -6.86 -12.98 -15.15
N ILE A 199 -5.57 -12.77 -15.25
CA ILE A 199 -4.91 -12.31 -16.46
C ILE A 199 -4.11 -13.46 -17.05
N LYS A 200 -4.40 -13.78 -18.32
CA LYS A 200 -3.75 -14.86 -19.08
C LYS A 200 -2.51 -14.34 -19.76
N ILE A 201 -1.33 -14.86 -19.38
CA ILE A 201 -0.04 -14.47 -19.94
C ILE A 201 0.61 -15.72 -20.54
N ASP A 202 0.57 -15.87 -21.85
CA ASP A 202 0.98 -17.07 -22.57
C ASP A 202 0.25 -18.33 -22.05
N LYS A 203 0.99 -19.22 -21.38
CA LYS A 203 0.45 -20.45 -20.77
C LYS A 203 0.09 -20.29 -19.31
N ASP A 204 0.50 -19.20 -18.67
CA ASP A 204 0.30 -18.92 -17.27
C ASP A 204 -0.93 -18.03 -17.04
N THR A 205 -1.44 -18.04 -15.81
CA THR A 205 -2.47 -17.12 -15.36
C THR A 205 -2.07 -16.58 -14.00
N ILE A 206 -2.20 -15.27 -13.84
CA ILE A 206 -1.92 -14.56 -12.60
C ILE A 206 -3.19 -13.85 -12.16
N ARG A 207 -3.53 -13.91 -10.87
CA ARG A 207 -4.60 -13.10 -10.30
C ARG A 207 -4.04 -11.80 -9.74
N ILE A 208 -4.53 -10.69 -10.29
CA ILE A 208 -4.22 -9.35 -9.82
C ILE A 208 -5.36 -8.88 -8.92
N TYR A 209 -5.02 -8.51 -7.69
CA TYR A 209 -5.93 -7.80 -6.79
C TYR A 209 -5.58 -6.32 -6.78
N ASN A 210 -6.58 -5.49 -6.97
CA ASN A 210 -6.49 -4.05 -6.80
C ASN A 210 -7.26 -3.67 -5.53
N ALA A 211 -6.56 -3.14 -4.53
CA ALA A 211 -7.10 -2.83 -3.22
C ALA A 211 -7.16 -1.32 -2.99
N HIS A 212 -8.26 -0.86 -2.40
CA HIS A 212 -8.38 0.43 -1.75
C HIS A 212 -9.05 0.21 -0.39
N LEU A 213 -8.23 0.04 0.65
CA LEU A 213 -8.73 -0.28 1.98
C LEU A 213 -9.28 0.96 2.70
N GLU A 214 -9.99 0.75 3.80
CA GLU A 214 -10.66 1.83 4.53
C GLU A 214 -9.73 2.99 4.85
N SER A 215 -10.11 4.17 4.39
CA SER A 215 -9.41 5.42 4.68
C SER A 215 -9.66 5.88 6.12
N MET A 216 -8.68 6.53 6.69
CA MET A 216 -8.82 7.17 8.00
C MET A 216 -9.68 8.44 7.94
N SER A 217 -9.97 8.95 6.73
CA SER A 217 -10.74 10.18 6.49
C SER A 217 -10.30 11.34 7.39
N ILE A 218 -8.99 11.48 7.56
CA ILE A 218 -8.41 12.58 8.32
C ILE A 218 -8.43 13.79 7.40
N ASP A 219 -9.11 14.82 7.84
CA ASP A 219 -9.14 16.10 7.13
C ASP A 219 -7.74 16.72 7.17
N SER A 220 -7.13 16.85 5.98
CA SER A 220 -5.81 17.44 5.84
C SER A 220 -5.79 18.93 6.25
N GLU A 221 -6.91 19.63 6.13
CA GLU A 221 -7.03 21.03 6.57
C GLU A 221 -6.96 21.13 8.10
N GLY A 222 -7.54 20.17 8.82
CA GLY A 222 -7.45 20.09 10.29
C GLY A 222 -6.05 19.75 10.81
N LEU A 223 -5.16 19.17 9.99
CA LEU A 223 -3.77 18.87 10.37
C LEU A 223 -2.80 20.05 10.12
N ASN A 224 -3.17 21.01 9.28
CA ASN A 224 -2.33 22.15 8.93
C ASN A 224 -2.16 23.16 10.08
N ASN A 225 -2.90 22.99 11.19
CA ASN A 225 -2.96 23.96 12.25
C ASN A 225 -2.87 23.27 13.62
N LEU A 226 -1.89 23.63 14.44
CA LEU A 226 -1.72 23.10 15.82
C LEU A 226 -2.95 23.32 16.70
N SER A 227 -3.73 24.40 16.48
CA SER A 227 -5.00 24.62 17.15
C SER A 227 -6.08 23.64 16.69
N GLY A 228 -6.20 23.38 15.39
CA GLY A 228 -7.12 22.38 14.85
C GLY A 228 -6.81 20.96 15.32
N LEU A 229 -5.53 20.59 15.44
CA LEU A 229 -5.10 19.33 16.06
C LEU A 229 -5.53 19.21 17.53
N LYS A 230 -5.45 20.29 18.32
CA LYS A 230 -5.90 20.29 19.73
C LYS A 230 -7.42 20.20 19.86
N GLU A 231 -8.15 20.86 18.99
CA GLU A 231 -9.62 20.87 19.03
C GLU A 231 -10.22 19.55 18.55
N ASN A 232 -9.61 18.90 17.55
CA ASN A 232 -10.13 17.71 16.89
C ASN A 232 -9.40 16.40 17.25
N TYR A 233 -8.43 16.40 18.19
CA TYR A 233 -7.61 15.22 18.46
C TYR A 233 -8.43 13.97 18.84
N ARG A 234 -9.51 14.13 19.60
CA ARG A 234 -10.39 13.02 20.02
C ARG A 234 -11.11 12.40 18.82
N GLU A 235 -11.56 13.24 17.89
CA GLU A 235 -12.20 12.78 16.67
C GLU A 235 -11.19 12.10 15.74
N THR A 236 -10.01 12.67 15.57
CA THR A 236 -8.91 12.10 14.82
C THR A 236 -8.52 10.72 15.37
N LEU A 237 -8.33 10.60 16.69
CA LEU A 237 -8.06 9.30 17.32
C LEU A 237 -9.18 8.29 17.12
N ARG A 238 -10.45 8.74 17.13
CA ARG A 238 -11.60 7.87 16.86
C ARG A 238 -11.60 7.39 15.40
N LYS A 239 -11.32 8.28 14.44
CA LYS A 239 -11.21 7.96 13.02
C LYS A 239 -10.06 6.97 12.77
N LEU A 240 -8.87 7.23 13.32
CA LEU A 240 -7.71 6.34 13.27
C LEU A 240 -8.05 4.94 13.81
N LYS A 241 -8.59 4.87 15.03
CA LYS A 241 -8.99 3.59 15.64
C LYS A 241 -9.99 2.83 14.78
N ARG A 242 -11.04 3.51 14.30
CA ARG A 242 -12.05 2.89 13.45
C ARG A 242 -11.45 2.38 12.14
N GLY A 243 -10.63 3.18 11.46
CA GLY A 243 -9.95 2.76 10.23
C GLY A 243 -9.12 1.49 10.43
N GLN A 244 -8.36 1.42 11.52
CA GLN A 244 -7.55 0.24 11.85
C GLN A 244 -8.40 -1.03 12.05
N VAL A 245 -9.50 -0.94 12.79
CA VAL A 245 -10.41 -2.08 13.03
C VAL A 245 -11.07 -2.52 11.72
N THR A 246 -11.57 -1.55 10.93
CA THR A 246 -12.22 -1.86 9.66
C THR A 246 -11.24 -2.51 8.68
N ARG A 247 -10.00 -2.01 8.57
CA ARG A 247 -8.97 -2.63 7.71
C ARG A 247 -8.61 -4.04 8.15
N ALA A 248 -8.54 -4.31 9.45
CA ALA A 248 -8.28 -5.68 9.95
C ALA A 248 -9.37 -6.66 9.51
N SER A 249 -10.65 -6.25 9.58
CA SER A 249 -11.78 -7.04 9.09
C SER A 249 -11.75 -7.21 7.56
N GLN A 250 -11.51 -6.14 6.81
CA GLN A 250 -11.36 -6.17 5.35
C GLN A 250 -10.24 -7.12 4.91
N LEU A 251 -9.13 -7.09 5.64
CA LEU A 251 -8.00 -7.98 5.38
C LEU A 251 -8.35 -9.45 5.57
N GLY A 252 -9.16 -9.79 6.57
CA GLY A 252 -9.62 -11.17 6.78
C GLY A 252 -10.39 -11.70 5.57
N ILE A 253 -11.30 -10.90 5.02
CA ILE A 253 -12.08 -11.24 3.80
C ILE A 253 -11.14 -11.41 2.59
N LEU A 254 -10.18 -10.49 2.43
CA LEU A 254 -9.22 -10.52 1.32
C LEU A 254 -8.32 -11.76 1.39
N GLU A 255 -7.78 -12.09 2.55
CA GLU A 255 -6.90 -13.26 2.72
C GLU A 255 -7.64 -14.57 2.43
N GLU A 256 -8.88 -14.71 2.89
CA GLU A 256 -9.72 -15.85 2.57
C GLU A 256 -9.90 -16.01 1.05
N HIS A 257 -10.20 -14.91 0.37
CA HIS A 257 -10.38 -14.92 -1.09
C HIS A 257 -9.05 -15.24 -1.81
N MET A 258 -7.92 -14.70 -1.34
CA MET A 258 -6.59 -14.98 -1.91
C MET A 258 -6.17 -16.44 -1.69
N LYS A 259 -6.46 -17.00 -0.52
CA LYS A 259 -6.18 -18.41 -0.20
C LYS A 259 -6.91 -19.35 -1.18
N ASN A 260 -8.15 -19.03 -1.51
CA ASN A 260 -8.99 -19.79 -2.43
C ASN A 260 -8.72 -19.49 -3.93
N SER A 261 -7.78 -18.61 -4.24
CA SER A 261 -7.39 -18.33 -5.62
C SER A 261 -6.68 -19.54 -6.25
N PRO A 262 -7.07 -20.00 -7.45
CA PRO A 262 -6.37 -21.08 -8.14
C PRO A 262 -5.05 -20.62 -8.76
N TYR A 263 -4.75 -19.33 -8.73
CA TYR A 263 -3.59 -18.71 -9.39
C TYR A 263 -2.67 -18.05 -8.37
N VAL A 264 -1.44 -17.83 -8.78
CA VAL A 264 -0.48 -16.98 -8.06
C VAL A 264 -1.02 -15.56 -8.00
N ASN A 265 -0.93 -14.92 -6.84
CA ASN A 265 -1.53 -13.63 -6.58
C ASN A 265 -0.50 -12.50 -6.61
N ILE A 266 -0.91 -11.37 -7.15
CA ILE A 266 -0.27 -10.07 -6.92
C ILE A 266 -1.34 -9.13 -6.37
N LEU A 267 -1.07 -8.53 -5.23
CA LEU A 267 -1.96 -7.60 -4.55
C LEU A 267 -1.33 -6.21 -4.58
N VAL A 268 -2.00 -5.28 -5.23
CA VAL A 268 -1.54 -3.88 -5.36
C VAL A 268 -2.59 -2.92 -4.85
N GLY A 269 -2.20 -1.71 -4.51
CA GLY A 269 -3.13 -0.62 -4.27
C GLY A 269 -2.81 0.26 -3.09
N ASP A 270 -3.80 1.07 -2.73
CA ASP A 270 -3.80 1.94 -1.56
C ASP A 270 -4.37 1.20 -0.36
N PHE A 271 -3.49 0.86 0.58
CA PHE A 271 -3.87 0.16 1.81
C PHE A 271 -4.34 1.11 2.90
N ASN A 272 -4.18 2.42 2.71
CA ASN A 272 -4.45 3.44 3.72
C ASN A 272 -3.81 3.12 5.08
N ASP A 273 -2.73 2.35 5.07
CA ASP A 273 -2.03 1.89 6.29
C ASP A 273 -0.50 1.89 6.10
N VAL A 274 0.20 2.15 7.17
CA VAL A 274 1.66 2.27 7.16
C VAL A 274 2.36 0.91 7.36
N PRO A 275 3.67 0.80 7.05
CA PRO A 275 4.40 -0.46 7.19
C PRO A 275 4.54 -0.98 8.63
N TYR A 276 4.14 -0.21 9.63
CA TYR A 276 4.15 -0.61 11.05
C TYR A 276 2.79 -1.09 11.53
N SER A 277 1.87 -1.39 10.61
CA SER A 277 0.51 -1.79 10.93
C SER A 277 0.34 -3.31 10.98
N TYR A 278 -0.74 -3.72 11.67
CA TYR A 278 -1.21 -5.10 11.64
C TYR A 278 -1.48 -5.59 10.21
N THR A 279 -2.12 -4.77 9.38
CA THR A 279 -2.42 -5.07 7.97
C THR A 279 -1.17 -5.45 7.20
N TYR A 280 -0.12 -4.63 7.30
CA TYR A 280 1.14 -4.87 6.60
C TYR A 280 1.82 -6.16 7.08
N PHE A 281 1.95 -6.34 8.39
CA PHE A 281 2.61 -7.51 8.97
C PHE A 281 1.84 -8.80 8.75
N LYS A 282 0.53 -8.73 8.66
CA LYS A 282 -0.29 -9.90 8.37
C LYS A 282 -0.11 -10.36 6.94
N LEU A 283 -0.14 -9.46 5.95
CA LEU A 283 0.17 -9.78 4.55
C LEU A 283 1.60 -10.29 4.37
N ARG A 284 2.55 -9.69 5.04
CA ARG A 284 3.97 -10.08 4.99
C ARG A 284 4.25 -11.50 5.50
N ARG A 285 3.32 -12.15 6.21
CA ARG A 285 3.46 -13.55 6.63
C ARG A 285 3.29 -14.53 5.48
N SER A 286 2.46 -14.19 4.51
CA SER A 286 2.09 -15.09 3.40
C SER A 286 2.58 -14.61 2.04
N MET A 287 2.94 -13.33 1.92
CA MET A 287 3.36 -12.70 0.67
C MET A 287 4.66 -11.92 0.87
N ARG A 288 5.39 -11.73 -0.23
CA ARG A 288 6.58 -10.87 -0.28
C ARG A 288 6.17 -9.44 -0.64
N ASN A 289 6.93 -8.44 -0.20
CA ASN A 289 6.66 -7.04 -0.51
C ASN A 289 7.68 -6.49 -1.52
N ALA A 290 7.19 -5.86 -2.57
CA ALA A 290 8.00 -5.37 -3.68
C ALA A 290 9.00 -4.27 -3.28
N PHE A 291 8.60 -3.36 -2.38
CA PHE A 291 9.52 -2.34 -1.87
C PHE A 291 10.64 -2.93 -1.00
N GLU A 292 10.33 -3.90 -0.16
CA GLU A 292 11.35 -4.55 0.69
C GLU A 292 12.42 -5.24 -0.15
N GLU A 293 12.06 -5.77 -1.31
CA GLU A 293 12.98 -6.53 -2.13
C GLU A 293 13.72 -5.72 -3.19
N ALA A 294 13.06 -4.76 -3.80
CA ALA A 294 13.61 -4.01 -4.92
C ALA A 294 13.43 -2.49 -4.83
N GLY A 295 12.98 -1.99 -3.68
CA GLY A 295 12.82 -0.55 -3.45
C GLY A 295 14.14 0.17 -3.19
N SER A 296 14.05 1.49 -3.09
CA SER A 296 15.17 2.35 -2.68
C SER A 296 14.68 3.55 -1.87
N GLY A 297 15.51 4.01 -0.92
CA GLY A 297 15.17 5.10 -0.01
C GLY A 297 14.03 4.73 0.93
N PHE A 298 13.18 5.68 1.25
CA PHE A 298 12.03 5.50 2.15
C PHE A 298 10.75 5.02 1.44
N GLY A 299 10.66 5.16 0.12
CA GLY A 299 9.51 4.73 -0.67
C GLY A 299 8.19 5.42 -0.31
N PHE A 300 8.21 6.65 0.19
CA PHE A 300 7.01 7.40 0.54
C PHE A 300 6.10 7.59 -0.68
N THR A 301 4.81 7.30 -0.52
CA THR A 301 3.83 7.32 -1.62
C THR A 301 2.77 8.41 -1.46
N TYR A 302 2.59 8.97 -0.27
CA TYR A 302 1.63 10.05 -0.04
C TYR A 302 2.26 11.43 -0.26
N ASN A 303 1.56 12.30 -0.99
CA ASN A 303 2.05 13.62 -1.45
C ASN A 303 1.31 14.80 -0.81
N LYS A 304 1.03 14.74 0.49
CA LYS A 304 0.41 15.85 1.26
C LYS A 304 1.15 16.08 2.57
N VAL A 305 0.48 16.71 3.53
CA VAL A 305 1.05 17.10 4.82
C VAL A 305 1.84 15.97 5.49
N LEU A 306 1.37 14.74 5.37
CA LEU A 306 2.05 13.56 5.89
C LEU A 306 2.89 12.86 4.79
N PHE A 307 3.67 13.61 4.05
CA PHE A 307 4.48 13.17 2.90
C PHE A 307 5.47 12.02 3.19
N PHE A 308 5.67 11.69 4.45
CA PHE A 308 6.53 10.59 4.92
C PHE A 308 5.77 9.27 5.09
N LEU A 309 4.55 9.16 4.59
CA LEU A 309 3.78 7.92 4.63
C LEU A 309 4.00 7.10 3.35
N ARG A 310 4.16 5.79 3.52
CA ARG A 310 4.06 4.80 2.47
C ARG A 310 2.79 4.00 2.73
N ILE A 311 1.73 4.29 2.00
CA ILE A 311 0.41 3.68 2.16
C ILE A 311 0.01 2.85 0.93
N ASP A 312 0.68 3.07 -0.20
CA ASP A 312 0.54 2.23 -1.39
C ASP A 312 1.59 1.13 -1.38
N ASN A 313 1.19 -0.08 -1.70
CA ASN A 313 2.05 -1.26 -1.64
C ASN A 313 1.77 -2.22 -2.80
N ILE A 314 2.76 -3.07 -3.08
CA ILE A 314 2.65 -4.24 -3.95
C ILE A 314 3.14 -5.45 -3.17
N PHE A 315 2.26 -6.41 -2.94
CA PHE A 315 2.58 -7.72 -2.37
C PHE A 315 2.42 -8.79 -3.45
N PHE A 316 3.19 -9.87 -3.37
CA PHE A 316 3.17 -10.92 -4.38
C PHE A 316 3.51 -12.28 -3.78
N ASP A 317 2.93 -13.34 -4.37
CA ASP A 317 3.19 -14.72 -4.00
C ASP A 317 4.51 -15.23 -4.61
N GLU A 318 5.14 -16.23 -3.99
CA GLU A 318 6.10 -17.09 -4.67
C GLU A 318 5.36 -17.95 -5.73
N PRO A 319 5.98 -18.31 -6.84
CA PRO A 319 7.40 -18.18 -7.20
C PRO A 319 7.75 -16.91 -8.01
N LEU A 320 6.95 -15.85 -7.96
CA LEU A 320 7.27 -14.60 -8.64
C LEU A 320 8.56 -14.00 -8.08
N LYS A 321 9.37 -13.42 -8.98
CA LYS A 321 10.63 -12.72 -8.64
C LYS A 321 10.48 -11.27 -9.06
N ILE A 322 10.72 -10.35 -8.16
CA ILE A 322 10.72 -8.94 -8.52
C ILE A 322 12.07 -8.53 -9.09
N ARG A 323 12.06 -7.83 -10.22
CA ARG A 323 13.25 -7.27 -10.88
C ARG A 323 13.43 -5.80 -10.53
N LYS A 324 12.34 -5.04 -10.44
CA LYS A 324 12.40 -3.60 -10.18
C LYS A 324 11.17 -3.14 -9.43
N PHE A 325 11.36 -2.18 -8.53
CA PHE A 325 10.30 -1.39 -7.91
C PHE A 325 10.64 0.09 -8.02
N LYS A 326 9.65 0.93 -8.31
CA LYS A 326 9.83 2.38 -8.38
C LYS A 326 8.62 3.10 -7.79
N THR A 327 8.88 4.12 -6.96
CA THR A 327 7.92 5.16 -6.62
C THR A 327 8.17 6.35 -7.55
N HIS A 328 7.17 6.75 -8.33
CA HIS A 328 7.27 7.80 -9.35
C HIS A 328 7.04 9.18 -8.75
N ARG A 329 7.99 9.66 -7.97
CA ARG A 329 7.91 10.96 -7.28
C ARG A 329 7.90 12.16 -8.20
N GLU A 330 8.29 11.98 -9.44
CA GLU A 330 8.19 12.96 -10.52
C GLU A 330 6.73 13.21 -10.98
N VAL A 331 5.79 12.40 -10.52
CA VAL A 331 4.36 12.45 -10.87
C VAL A 331 3.58 12.91 -9.66
N ASP A 332 3.44 14.21 -9.48
CA ASP A 332 2.85 14.85 -8.30
C ASP A 332 1.45 15.44 -8.54
N TYR A 333 0.74 14.90 -9.54
CA TYR A 333 -0.58 15.40 -9.96
C TYR A 333 -1.75 14.91 -9.11
N SER A 334 -1.53 13.87 -8.28
CA SER A 334 -2.46 13.34 -7.28
C SER A 334 -1.91 13.61 -5.87
N ASP A 335 -2.66 13.25 -4.83
CA ASP A 335 -2.14 13.16 -3.46
C ASP A 335 -1.39 11.87 -3.18
N HIS A 336 -1.30 10.98 -4.15
CA HIS A 336 -0.44 9.81 -4.15
C HIS A 336 0.59 9.88 -5.27
N TYR A 337 1.75 9.26 -5.06
CA TYR A 337 2.69 8.95 -6.12
C TYR A 337 2.40 7.57 -6.68
N PRO A 338 2.43 7.38 -8.02
CA PRO A 338 2.33 6.06 -8.61
C PRO A 338 3.46 5.16 -8.15
N ILE A 339 3.17 3.87 -7.98
CA ILE A 339 4.18 2.83 -7.75
C ILE A 339 4.16 1.82 -8.88
N SER A 340 5.31 1.32 -9.27
CA SER A 340 5.42 0.28 -10.29
C SER A 340 6.39 -0.81 -9.91
N ALA A 341 6.14 -2.02 -10.42
CA ALA A 341 7.01 -3.17 -10.26
C ALA A 341 7.14 -3.95 -11.56
N ILE A 342 8.28 -4.61 -11.75
CA ILE A 342 8.52 -5.55 -12.85
C ILE A 342 8.77 -6.92 -12.25
N PHE A 343 8.00 -7.89 -12.69
CA PHE A 343 8.05 -9.27 -12.22
C PHE A 343 8.54 -10.21 -13.31
N ASP A 344 9.23 -11.24 -12.88
CA ASP A 344 9.64 -12.37 -13.70
C ASP A 344 9.36 -13.67 -12.92
N TRP A 345 9.30 -14.81 -13.63
CA TRP A 345 9.12 -16.13 -13.05
C TRP A 345 9.63 -17.23 -13.98
N GLU A 346 9.94 -18.37 -13.40
CA GLU A 346 10.20 -19.59 -14.16
C GLU A 346 8.88 -20.19 -14.62
N LYS A 347 8.73 -20.40 -15.92
CA LYS A 347 7.51 -20.95 -16.52
C LYS A 347 7.52 -22.49 -16.48
N PRO A 348 6.37 -23.16 -16.25
CA PRO A 348 5.06 -22.58 -15.96
C PRO A 348 4.88 -22.18 -14.50
N LEU A 349 4.10 -21.13 -14.27
CA LEU A 349 3.66 -20.75 -12.91
C LEU A 349 2.75 -21.82 -12.33
N ARG A 350 3.11 -22.34 -11.17
CA ARG A 350 2.25 -23.22 -10.38
C ARG A 350 2.13 -22.64 -8.98
N LYS A 351 0.90 -22.55 -8.50
CA LYS A 351 0.66 -22.28 -7.08
C LYS A 351 0.92 -23.59 -6.33
N GLU A 352 1.80 -23.57 -5.33
CA GLU A 352 1.92 -24.66 -4.40
C GLU A 352 0.62 -24.74 -3.59
N ILE A 353 -0.18 -25.77 -3.85
CA ILE A 353 -1.37 -26.06 -3.06
C ILE A 353 -0.84 -26.78 -1.82
N GLU A 354 -0.85 -26.12 -0.66
CA GLU A 354 -0.71 -26.84 0.61
C GLU A 354 -1.89 -27.83 0.71
N ILE A 355 -1.61 -29.07 0.40
CA ILE A 355 -2.53 -30.16 0.71
C ILE A 355 -2.48 -30.27 2.26
N SER A 356 -3.45 -29.70 2.94
CA SER A 356 -3.67 -30.03 4.33
C SER A 356 -4.02 -31.53 4.37
N GLU A 357 -3.05 -32.34 4.76
CA GLU A 357 -3.36 -33.71 5.20
C GLU A 357 -4.21 -33.59 6.46
N GLU A 358 -5.52 -33.62 6.27
CA GLU A 358 -6.44 -33.92 7.36
C GLU A 358 -6.24 -35.40 7.70
N ASN A 359 -5.48 -35.62 8.77
CA ASN A 359 -5.47 -36.88 9.52
C ASN A 359 -6.28 -36.70 10.80
#